data_d790938a54205f3590b14d88c160b73d
#
_entry.id   d790938a54205f3590b14d88c160b73d
#
_cell.length_a   1.000
_cell.length_b   1.000
_cell.length_c   1.000
_cell.angle_alpha   90.00
_cell.angle_beta   90.00
_cell.angle_gamma   90.00
#
_symmetry.space_group_name_H-M   'P 1'
#
loop_
_entity.id
_entity.type
_entity.pdbx_description
1 polymer ?
#
loop_
_entity_poly.entity_id
_entity_poly.type
_entity_poly.pdbx_seq_one_letter_code
_entity_poly.pdbx_strand_id
1 'polypeptide(L)'
;MSGELDNTVRFTSVFLIINYIFNVFTNLGGTEVTDGYRNMRYVLMIDEAHDLFREKKSLEILEVLLRKIRSYGVSVVLLSQGISEYNQGTFDFSQECETAFLLPINDLANSKAINKFLGLSEKDGAKGMRNIEKLENGLAVSNIKEYPKTE
;
A
#
# COMPACT_ATOMS: atom_id res chain seq x y z
N MET A 1 30.46 11.08 11.44
CA MET A 1 30.34 10.01 10.42
C MET A 1 29.04 9.28 10.71
N SER A 2 27.96 9.70 10.06
CA SER A 2 26.70 8.96 10.07
C SER A 2 26.93 7.78 9.12
N GLY A 3 27.13 6.59 9.68
CA GLY A 3 27.24 5.39 8.89
C GLY A 3 25.89 5.10 8.23
N GLU A 4 25.72 5.45 6.98
CA GLU A 4 24.68 4.87 6.17
C GLU A 4 24.96 3.37 6.14
N LEU A 5 24.05 2.60 6.71
CA LEU A 5 24.04 1.15 6.55
C LEU A 5 24.07 0.86 5.05
N ASP A 6 24.98 0.00 4.60
CA ASP A 6 25.00 -0.50 3.23
C ASP A 6 23.57 -0.93 2.85
N ASN A 7 23.10 -0.49 1.70
CA ASN A 7 21.77 -0.79 1.21
C ASN A 7 21.46 -2.30 1.27
N THR A 8 22.44 -3.14 1.03
CA THR A 8 22.31 -4.61 1.16
C THR A 8 21.94 -5.04 2.58
N VAL A 9 22.57 -4.44 3.59
CA VAL A 9 22.27 -4.74 5.01
C VAL A 9 20.88 -4.24 5.37
N ARG A 10 20.51 -3.04 4.91
CA ARG A 10 19.19 -2.46 5.12
C ARG A 10 18.08 -3.36 4.54
N PHE A 11 18.19 -3.74 3.28
CA PHE A 11 17.20 -4.60 2.61
C PHE A 11 17.14 -5.99 3.25
N THR A 12 18.28 -6.59 3.57
CA THR A 12 18.30 -7.88 4.25
C THR A 12 17.61 -7.80 5.61
N SER A 13 17.84 -6.74 6.37
CA SER A 13 17.20 -6.55 7.68
C SER A 13 15.69 -6.41 7.57
N VAL A 14 15.21 -5.59 6.64
CA VAL A 14 13.76 -5.42 6.38
C VAL A 14 13.14 -6.75 5.98
N PHE A 15 13.78 -7.49 5.07
CA PHE A 15 13.36 -8.81 4.64
C PHE A 15 13.22 -9.79 5.82
N LEU A 16 14.22 -9.87 6.68
CA LEU A 16 14.21 -10.76 7.84
C LEU A 16 13.08 -10.37 8.83
N ILE A 17 12.87 -9.08 9.03
CA ILE A 17 11.80 -8.57 9.90
C ILE A 17 10.43 -8.95 9.33
N ILE A 18 10.19 -8.73 8.04
CA ILE A 18 8.92 -9.08 7.39
C ILE A 18 8.67 -10.59 7.47
N ASN A 19 9.69 -11.42 7.18
CA ASN A 19 9.58 -12.87 7.31
C ASN A 19 9.31 -13.31 8.76
N TYR A 20 9.98 -12.70 9.72
CA TYR A 20 9.76 -13.01 11.13
C TYR A 20 8.30 -12.68 11.53
N ILE A 21 7.82 -11.49 11.18
CA ILE A 21 6.44 -11.06 11.42
C ILE A 21 5.46 -12.05 10.79
N PHE A 22 5.66 -12.41 9.52
CA PHE A 22 4.81 -13.37 8.82
C PHE A 22 4.77 -14.73 9.54
N ASN A 23 5.91 -15.26 9.94
CA ASN A 23 5.98 -16.54 10.65
C ASN A 23 5.28 -16.48 12.02
N VAL A 24 5.47 -15.40 12.78
CA VAL A 24 4.80 -15.21 14.07
C VAL A 24 3.28 -15.25 13.89
N PHE A 25 2.73 -14.49 12.94
CA PHE A 25 1.28 -14.43 12.75
C PHE A 25 0.70 -15.72 12.14
N THR A 26 1.46 -16.38 11.26
CA THR A 26 1.06 -17.68 10.72
C THR A 26 0.95 -18.73 11.83
N ASN A 27 1.88 -18.74 12.77
CA ASN A 27 1.87 -19.65 13.91
C ASN A 27 0.72 -19.37 14.90
N LEU A 28 0.25 -18.14 14.99
CA LEU A 28 -0.92 -17.78 15.81
C LEU A 28 -2.25 -18.27 15.21
N GLY A 29 -2.24 -18.75 13.99
CA GLY A 29 -3.44 -19.22 13.28
C GLY A 29 -4.33 -18.09 12.78
N GLY A 30 -5.32 -18.45 11.97
CA GLY A 30 -6.30 -17.51 11.42
C GLY A 30 -7.16 -16.85 12.49
N THR A 31 -7.70 -15.66 12.18
CA THR A 31 -8.69 -14.98 13.03
C THR A 31 -10.11 -15.34 12.62
N GLU A 32 -11.03 -15.24 13.55
CA GLU A 32 -12.45 -15.45 13.32
C GLU A 32 -13.05 -14.35 12.45
N VAL A 33 -14.12 -14.72 11.77
CA VAL A 33 -14.97 -13.79 11.03
C VAL A 33 -16.26 -13.61 11.80
N THR A 34 -16.56 -12.38 12.22
CA THR A 34 -17.77 -12.02 12.96
C THR A 34 -18.55 -10.99 12.14
N ASP A 35 -19.81 -11.22 11.86
CA ASP A 35 -20.69 -10.33 11.08
C ASP A 35 -20.14 -9.94 9.70
N GLY A 36 -19.41 -10.88 9.06
CA GLY A 36 -18.77 -10.64 7.76
C GLY A 36 -17.42 -9.91 7.81
N TYR A 37 -16.99 -9.50 8.99
CA TYR A 37 -15.71 -8.84 9.22
C TYR A 37 -14.72 -9.78 9.90
N ARG A 38 -13.49 -9.75 9.43
CA ARG A 38 -12.40 -10.49 10.06
C ARG A 38 -11.83 -9.70 11.23
N ASN A 39 -11.69 -10.35 12.38
CA ASN A 39 -11.09 -9.74 13.55
C ASN A 39 -9.64 -9.36 13.30
N MET A 40 -9.31 -8.09 13.51
CA MET A 40 -7.97 -7.55 13.33
C MET A 40 -7.16 -7.67 14.62
N ARG A 41 -5.95 -8.20 14.51
CA ARG A 41 -4.98 -8.29 15.61
C ARG A 41 -3.97 -7.16 15.60
N TYR A 42 -3.44 -6.85 14.40
CA TYR A 42 -2.34 -5.92 14.24
C TYR A 42 -2.45 -5.12 12.94
N VAL A 43 -1.84 -3.95 12.96
CA VAL A 43 -1.59 -3.14 11.78
C VAL A 43 -0.08 -3.05 11.60
N LEU A 44 0.42 -3.50 10.46
CA LEU A 44 1.80 -3.33 10.03
C LEU A 44 1.87 -2.10 9.12
N MET A 45 2.52 -1.05 9.59
CA MET A 45 2.74 0.17 8.79
C MET A 45 4.18 0.18 8.27
N ILE A 46 4.31 0.32 6.96
CA ILE A 46 5.61 0.37 6.28
C ILE A 46 5.73 1.74 5.61
N ASP A 47 6.58 2.56 6.18
CA ASP A 47 6.93 3.86 5.62
C ASP A 47 8.01 3.70 4.55
N GLU A 48 7.98 4.60 3.55
CA GLU A 48 8.87 4.55 2.37
C GLU A 48 8.85 3.16 1.69
N ALA A 49 7.64 2.60 1.54
CA ALA A 49 7.44 1.24 1.03
C ALA A 49 8.08 1.03 -0.36
N HIS A 50 8.31 2.10 -1.12
CA HIS A 50 8.99 2.06 -2.41
C HIS A 50 10.38 1.44 -2.36
N ASP A 51 11.08 1.56 -1.25
CA ASP A 51 12.39 0.93 -1.07
C ASP A 51 12.30 -0.60 -1.16
N LEU A 52 11.18 -1.20 -0.72
CA LEU A 52 10.95 -2.64 -0.83
C LEU A 52 10.70 -3.09 -2.27
N PHE A 53 10.17 -2.20 -3.11
CA PHE A 53 9.79 -2.54 -4.48
C PHE A 53 10.99 -2.60 -5.43
N ARG A 54 12.11 -2.01 -5.06
CA ARG A 54 13.34 -1.99 -5.86
C ARG A 54 14.03 -3.35 -5.94
N GLU A 55 13.83 -4.18 -4.93
CA GLU A 55 14.43 -5.52 -4.85
C GLU A 55 13.39 -6.58 -5.19
N LYS A 56 13.64 -7.36 -6.25
CA LYS A 56 12.72 -8.41 -6.72
C LYS A 56 12.34 -9.41 -5.62
N LYS A 57 13.30 -9.85 -4.80
CA LYS A 57 13.05 -10.80 -3.70
C LYS A 57 12.15 -10.19 -2.62
N SER A 58 12.37 -8.92 -2.28
CA SER A 58 11.56 -8.20 -1.30
C SER A 58 10.13 -8.03 -1.81
N LEU A 59 9.96 -7.74 -3.10
CA LEU A 59 8.66 -7.62 -3.74
C LEU A 59 7.89 -8.95 -3.73
N GLU A 60 8.53 -10.07 -4.09
CA GLU A 60 7.91 -11.41 -4.06
C GLU A 60 7.40 -11.78 -2.66
N ILE A 61 8.13 -11.42 -1.62
CA ILE A 61 7.74 -11.70 -0.23
C ILE A 61 6.61 -10.78 0.21
N LEU A 62 6.69 -9.50 -0.13
CA LEU A 62 5.62 -8.56 0.15
C LEU A 62 4.31 -9.00 -0.53
N GLU A 63 4.37 -9.51 -1.75
CA GLU A 63 3.23 -10.10 -2.46
C GLU A 63 2.63 -11.25 -1.67
N VAL A 64 3.43 -12.22 -1.26
CA VAL A 64 2.98 -13.37 -0.47
C VAL A 64 2.39 -12.92 0.86
N LEU A 65 3.02 -11.93 1.50
CA LEU A 65 2.55 -11.34 2.74
C LEU A 65 1.19 -10.68 2.56
N LEU A 66 1.04 -9.77 1.60
CA LEU A 66 -0.22 -9.06 1.35
C LEU A 66 -1.38 -10.01 1.07
N ARG A 67 -1.15 -11.07 0.28
CA ARG A 67 -2.19 -12.04 -0.06
C ARG A 67 -2.62 -12.92 1.11
N LYS A 68 -1.72 -13.26 2.00
CA LYS A 68 -1.96 -14.27 3.05
C LYS A 68 -2.21 -13.68 4.42
N ILE A 69 -1.53 -12.58 4.78
CA ILE A 69 -1.48 -12.10 6.16
C ILE A 69 -2.82 -11.59 6.67
N ARG A 70 -3.70 -11.17 5.76
CA ARG A 70 -5.07 -10.78 6.09
C ARG A 70 -5.84 -11.89 6.83
N SER A 71 -5.65 -13.15 6.43
CA SER A 71 -6.33 -14.30 7.07
C SER A 71 -5.89 -14.50 8.52
N TYR A 72 -4.77 -13.96 8.91
CA TYR A 72 -4.24 -13.99 10.28
C TYR A 72 -4.56 -12.74 11.09
N GLY A 73 -5.44 -11.87 10.58
CA GLY A 73 -5.89 -10.65 11.26
C GLY A 73 -4.86 -9.53 11.25
N VAL A 74 -3.99 -9.47 10.25
CA VAL A 74 -3.03 -8.39 10.08
C VAL A 74 -3.45 -7.52 8.90
N SER A 75 -3.57 -6.22 9.14
CA SER A 75 -3.71 -5.20 8.10
C SER A 75 -2.33 -4.63 7.76
N VAL A 76 -2.07 -4.40 6.48
CA VAL A 76 -0.82 -3.77 6.04
C VAL A 76 -1.13 -2.41 5.45
N VAL A 77 -0.43 -1.39 5.93
CA VAL A 77 -0.49 -0.01 5.43
C VAL A 77 0.86 0.31 4.80
N LEU A 78 0.84 0.60 3.51
CA LEU A 78 2.03 1.00 2.75
C LEU A 78 1.98 2.51 2.51
N LEU A 79 3.02 3.21 2.92
CA LEU A 79 3.19 4.65 2.71
C LEU A 79 4.30 4.87 1.68
N SER A 80 4.08 5.77 0.74
CA SER A 80 5.07 6.15 -0.26
C SER A 80 4.81 7.56 -0.78
N GLN A 81 5.86 8.23 -1.23
CA GLN A 81 5.78 9.61 -1.73
C GLN A 81 5.30 9.69 -3.17
N GLY A 82 5.37 8.58 -3.94
CA GLY A 82 5.01 8.55 -5.35
C GLY A 82 4.11 7.37 -5.73
N ILE A 83 3.05 7.64 -6.49
CA ILE A 83 2.14 6.57 -6.94
C ILE A 83 2.77 5.70 -8.04
N SER A 84 3.73 6.22 -8.79
CA SER A 84 4.49 5.49 -9.82
C SER A 84 5.21 4.27 -9.24
N GLU A 85 5.60 4.35 -7.99
CA GLU A 85 6.32 3.30 -7.28
C GLU A 85 5.47 2.04 -7.07
N TYR A 86 4.15 2.21 -7.01
CA TYR A 86 3.20 1.10 -6.94
C TYR A 86 2.87 0.45 -8.29
N ASN A 87 3.37 1.02 -9.39
CA ASN A 87 3.15 0.48 -10.73
C ASN A 87 4.29 -0.48 -11.11
N GLN A 88 4.35 -1.61 -10.44
CA GLN A 88 5.32 -2.67 -10.71
C GLN A 88 4.79 -3.60 -11.79
N GLY A 89 5.63 -3.87 -12.81
CA GLY A 89 5.23 -4.71 -13.95
C GLY A 89 4.88 -6.16 -13.59
N THR A 90 5.29 -6.63 -12.43
CA THR A 90 5.10 -8.01 -11.96
C THR A 90 4.04 -8.14 -10.88
N PHE A 91 3.65 -7.05 -10.22
CA PHE A 91 2.70 -7.07 -9.12
C PHE A 91 1.77 -5.85 -9.13
N ASP A 92 0.48 -6.10 -9.06
CA ASP A 92 -0.55 -5.07 -9.10
C ASP A 92 -1.07 -4.72 -7.71
N PHE A 93 -0.44 -3.74 -7.08
CA PHE A 93 -0.85 -3.26 -5.75
C PHE A 93 -2.29 -2.77 -5.69
N SER A 94 -2.84 -2.28 -6.80
CA SER A 94 -4.23 -1.79 -6.82
C SER A 94 -5.27 -2.90 -6.66
N GLN A 95 -4.89 -4.15 -6.93
CA GLN A 95 -5.75 -5.32 -6.72
C GLN A 95 -5.63 -5.89 -5.31
N GLU A 96 -4.45 -5.78 -4.72
CA GLU A 96 -4.16 -6.35 -3.39
C GLU A 96 -4.45 -5.35 -2.25
N CYS A 97 -4.35 -4.05 -2.51
CA CYS A 97 -4.68 -2.99 -1.57
C CYS A 97 -6.10 -2.47 -1.84
N GLU A 98 -7.07 -2.94 -1.06
CA GLU A 98 -8.49 -2.57 -1.23
C GLU A 98 -8.76 -1.08 -0.98
N THR A 99 -7.97 -0.46 -0.12
CA THR A 99 -8.16 0.93 0.28
C THR A 99 -6.94 1.76 -0.09
N ALA A 100 -7.18 2.87 -0.77
CA ALA A 100 -6.15 3.85 -1.10
C ALA A 100 -6.53 5.22 -0.56
N PHE A 101 -5.55 5.92 -0.01
CA PHE A 101 -5.62 7.34 0.37
C PHE A 101 -4.58 8.09 -0.43
N LEU A 102 -5.01 9.06 -1.21
CA LEU A 102 -4.15 9.93 -2.00
C LEU A 102 -4.14 11.32 -1.37
N LEU A 103 -3.00 11.70 -0.85
CA LEU A 103 -2.69 13.05 -0.38
C LEU A 103 -2.41 13.97 -1.59
N PRO A 104 -2.30 15.31 -1.40
CA PRO A 104 -1.93 16.21 -2.47
C PRO A 104 -0.68 15.72 -3.21
N ILE A 105 -0.78 15.43 -4.49
CA ILE A 105 0.30 14.94 -5.34
C ILE A 105 0.39 15.82 -6.57
N ASN A 106 1.59 16.31 -6.89
CA ASN A 106 1.86 17.11 -8.09
C ASN A 106 2.28 16.24 -9.30
N ASP A 107 2.11 14.94 -9.23
CA ASP A 107 2.57 13.99 -10.25
C ASP A 107 1.44 13.65 -11.24
N LEU A 108 1.22 14.56 -12.19
CA LEU A 108 0.22 14.40 -13.26
C LEU A 108 0.57 13.29 -14.26
N ALA A 109 1.83 12.88 -14.33
CA ALA A 109 2.30 11.88 -15.29
C ALA A 109 1.68 10.49 -15.01
N ASN A 110 1.21 10.25 -13.79
CA ASN A 110 0.66 8.96 -13.34
C ASN A 110 -0.87 8.92 -13.23
N SER A 111 -1.58 9.73 -14.01
CA SER A 111 -3.06 9.77 -14.00
C SER A 111 -3.71 8.39 -14.13
N LYS A 112 -3.15 7.51 -14.94
CA LYS A 112 -3.66 6.13 -15.10
C LYS A 112 -3.55 5.32 -13.81
N ALA A 113 -2.43 5.42 -13.10
CA ALA A 113 -2.24 4.74 -11.83
C ALA A 113 -3.20 5.29 -10.76
N ILE A 114 -3.35 6.61 -10.68
CA ILE A 114 -4.29 7.27 -9.78
C ILE A 114 -5.72 6.80 -10.03
N ASN A 115 -6.16 6.81 -11.28
CA ASN A 115 -7.50 6.35 -11.65
C ASN A 115 -7.72 4.89 -11.29
N LYS A 116 -6.71 4.05 -11.48
CA LYS A 116 -6.75 2.64 -11.15
C LYS A 116 -6.91 2.42 -9.64
N PHE A 117 -6.10 3.11 -8.80
CA PHE A 117 -6.21 3.02 -7.35
C PHE A 117 -7.54 3.57 -6.80
N LEU A 118 -8.04 4.65 -7.38
CA LEU A 118 -9.33 5.22 -6.97
C LEU A 118 -10.53 4.49 -7.59
N GLY A 119 -10.30 3.57 -8.54
CA GLY A 119 -11.36 2.90 -9.29
C GLY A 119 -12.22 3.88 -10.09
N LEU A 120 -11.60 4.93 -10.65
CA LEU A 120 -12.27 5.94 -11.46
C LEU A 120 -12.33 5.50 -12.93
N SER A 121 -13.43 5.88 -13.62
CA SER A 121 -13.50 5.77 -15.07
C SER A 121 -12.55 6.79 -15.74
N GLU A 122 -12.21 6.58 -17.01
CA GLU A 122 -11.39 7.57 -17.75
C GLU A 122 -12.03 8.97 -17.79
N LYS A 123 -13.36 9.04 -17.83
CA LYS A 123 -14.11 10.31 -17.83
C LYS A 123 -14.03 11.02 -16.48
N ASP A 124 -14.12 10.28 -15.39
CA ASP A 124 -14.06 10.83 -14.03
C ASP A 124 -12.63 11.12 -13.59
N GLY A 125 -11.66 10.43 -14.20
CA GLY A 125 -10.25 10.57 -13.90
C GLY A 125 -9.72 11.98 -14.02
N ALA A 126 -10.11 12.71 -15.08
CA ALA A 126 -9.69 14.10 -15.27
C ALA A 126 -10.23 15.04 -14.17
N LYS A 127 -11.43 14.79 -13.67
CA LYS A 127 -12.02 15.54 -12.54
C LYS A 127 -11.35 15.15 -11.24
N GLY A 128 -11.13 13.84 -11.02
CA GLY A 128 -10.42 13.32 -9.85
C GLY A 128 -9.02 13.91 -9.71
N MET A 129 -8.27 13.99 -10.81
CA MET A 129 -6.93 14.61 -10.83
C MET A 129 -6.96 16.08 -10.39
N ARG A 130 -7.87 16.87 -10.95
CA ARG A 130 -8.02 18.29 -10.57
C ARG A 130 -8.39 18.48 -9.10
N ASN A 131 -9.14 17.54 -8.53
CA ASN A 131 -9.50 17.57 -7.12
C ASN A 131 -8.28 17.27 -6.26
N ILE A 132 -7.46 16.28 -6.63
CA ILE A 132 -6.22 15.93 -5.90
C ILE A 132 -5.23 17.09 -5.90
N GLU A 133 -5.07 17.80 -7.04
CA GLU A 133 -4.19 18.98 -7.14
C GLU A 133 -4.61 20.13 -6.24
N LYS A 134 -5.91 20.24 -5.96
CA LYS A 134 -6.48 21.34 -5.16
C LYS A 134 -6.67 20.96 -3.69
N LEU A 135 -6.29 19.75 -3.31
CA LEU A 135 -6.39 19.33 -1.92
C LEU A 135 -5.53 20.22 -1.02
N GLU A 136 -6.11 20.66 0.06
CA GLU A 136 -5.39 21.32 1.14
C GLU A 136 -4.60 20.32 1.97
N ASN A 137 -3.59 20.81 2.67
CA ASN A 137 -2.80 19.97 3.57
C ASN A 137 -3.70 19.30 4.63
N GLY A 138 -3.54 18.01 4.80
CA GLY A 138 -4.31 17.22 5.75
C GLY A 138 -5.60 16.62 5.16
N LEU A 139 -5.91 16.90 3.88
CA LEU A 139 -7.00 16.26 3.17
C LEU A 139 -6.47 15.12 2.28
N ALA A 140 -7.32 14.13 2.04
CA ALA A 140 -7.02 13.01 1.17
C ALA A 140 -8.24 12.61 0.34
N VAL A 141 -8.01 12.09 -0.87
CA VAL A 141 -9.04 11.40 -1.66
C VAL A 141 -8.90 9.90 -1.43
N SER A 142 -10.01 9.22 -1.25
CA SER A 142 -10.04 7.77 -1.02
C SER A 142 -10.98 7.06 -1.99
N ASN A 143 -10.74 5.76 -2.20
CA ASN A 143 -11.64 4.87 -2.93
C ASN A 143 -12.71 4.23 -2.03
N ILE A 144 -12.81 4.60 -0.77
CA ILE A 144 -13.85 4.11 0.14
C ILE A 144 -15.22 4.59 -0.36
N LYS A 145 -16.16 3.65 -0.50
CA LYS A 145 -17.48 3.95 -1.11
C LYS A 145 -18.33 4.93 -0.33
N GLU A 146 -18.09 5.03 0.97
CA GLU A 146 -18.82 5.94 1.87
C GLU A 146 -18.39 7.40 1.71
N TYR A 147 -17.24 7.63 1.04
CA TYR A 147 -16.72 8.96 0.76
C TYR A 147 -16.71 9.21 -0.75
N PRO A 148 -17.28 10.33 -1.22
CA PRO A 148 -17.30 10.63 -2.64
C PRO A 148 -15.87 10.75 -3.19
N LYS A 149 -15.65 10.09 -4.33
CA LYS A 149 -14.36 10.07 -5.01
C LYS A 149 -14.01 11.38 -5.74
N THR A 150 -15.00 12.29 -5.87
CA THR A 150 -14.95 13.43 -6.81
C THR A 150 -15.71 14.66 -6.34
N GLU A 151 -15.81 14.92 -5.05
CA GLU A 151 -16.32 16.22 -4.60
C GLU A 151 -15.32 17.34 -4.80
#